data_805f7a84a4d23c9d34e28da394960920
#
_entry.id   805f7a84a4d23c9d34e28da394960920
#
_cell.length_a   1.000
_cell.length_b   1.000
_cell.length_c   1.000
_cell.angle_alpha   90.00
_cell.angle_beta   90.00
_cell.angle_gamma   90.00
#
_symmetry.space_group_name_H-M   'P 1'
#
loop_
_entity.id
_entity.type
_entity.pdbx_description
1 polymer ?
#
loop_
_entity_poly.entity_id
_entity_poly.type
_entity_poly.pdbx_seq_one_letter_code
_entity_poly.pdbx_strand_id
1 'polypeptide(L)'
;KNLDTNNKTIEKELEVPYLTFPYYEGMNRMGLDQFWLGLYWRNNRYDLSFLKEFCGFCLDNGVGKICITPWKSFIIKGIKSNSRPDLEKFLGQWGINIRHSQLEMNWHLPVDDLEALELKKFLVLSFDQNDISTYGLTFGLSNEPGKRSHFSSVIIEKNTPPTIVKDFTIRPTYNVLHFKNFDPNTHIYQSYAHDVDKIELPGLLMELSKKYFKQLGHIEGKAIETTKGAEQLARNVYQCTSCLTIYDEVYGEIKSGVKTGTLFKDLSDDFLCPVCESPKTNFINVELQLS
;
A
#
# COMPACT_ATOMS: atom_id res chain seq x y z
N LYS A 1 -14.57 29.56 -23.25
CA LYS A 1 -14.79 28.09 -23.41
C LYS A 1 -15.54 27.65 -22.16
N ASN A 2 -16.83 27.35 -22.27
CA ASN A 2 -17.59 26.75 -21.19
C ASN A 2 -17.04 25.34 -21.00
N LEU A 3 -16.44 25.09 -19.85
CA LEU A 3 -16.15 23.73 -19.39
C LEU A 3 -17.52 23.11 -19.04
N ASP A 4 -17.94 22.16 -19.83
CA ASP A 4 -19.10 21.34 -19.53
C ASP A 4 -18.72 20.41 -18.37
N THR A 5 -18.74 20.96 -17.16
CA THR A 5 -18.49 20.19 -15.94
C THR A 5 -19.81 19.57 -15.53
N ASN A 6 -20.00 18.31 -15.89
CA ASN A 6 -21.13 17.51 -15.41
C ASN A 6 -20.92 17.19 -13.91
N ASN A 7 -21.02 18.23 -13.08
CA ASN A 7 -20.88 18.13 -11.64
C ASN A 7 -22.13 17.51 -11.04
N LYS A 8 -22.25 16.20 -11.13
CA LYS A 8 -23.22 15.49 -10.27
C LYS A 8 -22.71 15.54 -8.83
N THR A 9 -23.53 16.02 -7.94
CA THR A 9 -23.28 15.96 -6.51
C THR A 9 -23.09 14.50 -6.12
N ILE A 10 -22.06 14.20 -5.36
CA ILE A 10 -21.86 12.86 -4.80
C ILE A 10 -22.92 12.70 -3.70
N GLU A 11 -23.93 11.90 -3.96
CA GLU A 11 -25.04 11.66 -3.03
C GLU A 11 -24.76 10.53 -2.04
N LYS A 12 -23.80 9.66 -2.38
CA LYS A 12 -23.42 8.52 -1.54
C LYS A 12 -21.93 8.54 -1.29
N GLU A 13 -21.54 8.34 -0.04
CA GLU A 13 -20.13 8.17 0.32
C GLU A 13 -19.52 6.97 -0.41
N LEU A 14 -18.29 7.14 -0.87
CA LEU A 14 -17.52 6.05 -1.46
C LEU A 14 -17.11 5.08 -0.35
N GLU A 15 -17.63 3.87 -0.41
CA GLU A 15 -17.11 2.80 0.43
C GLU A 15 -15.72 2.37 -0.03
N VAL A 16 -14.74 2.54 0.85
CA VAL A 16 -13.39 2.04 0.63
C VAL A 16 -13.37 0.55 1.00
N PRO A 17 -12.98 -0.36 0.11
CA PRO A 17 -12.87 -1.76 0.48
C PRO A 17 -11.97 -1.93 1.71
N TYR A 18 -12.41 -2.73 2.69
CA TYR A 18 -11.57 -3.13 3.82
C TYR A 18 -10.52 -4.11 3.34
N LEU A 19 -9.52 -3.58 2.69
CA LEU A 19 -8.39 -4.32 2.18
C LEU A 19 -7.11 -3.78 2.80
N THR A 20 -6.16 -4.67 2.99
CA THR A 20 -4.79 -4.27 3.29
C THR A 20 -4.33 -3.26 2.23
N PHE A 21 -3.69 -2.19 2.65
CA PHE A 21 -3.12 -1.23 1.71
C PHE A 21 -2.11 -1.96 0.81
N PRO A 22 -2.36 -2.05 -0.50
CA PRO A 22 -1.45 -2.76 -1.39
C PRO A 22 -0.19 -1.93 -1.59
N TYR A 23 0.96 -2.56 -1.40
CA TYR A 23 2.20 -1.95 -1.84
C TYR A 23 2.25 -1.89 -3.36
N TYR A 24 2.63 -0.73 -3.87
CA TYR A 24 2.68 -0.45 -5.30
C TYR A 24 4.09 -0.06 -5.76
N GLU A 25 5.11 -0.46 -5.01
CA GLU A 25 6.50 -0.22 -5.38
C GLU A 25 7.00 -1.20 -6.43
N GLY A 26 8.01 -0.76 -7.17
CA GLY A 26 8.73 -1.60 -8.12
C GLY A 26 7.99 -1.87 -9.42
N MET A 27 8.57 -2.74 -10.21
CA MET A 27 8.09 -3.11 -11.52
C MET A 27 7.10 -4.27 -11.42
N ASN A 28 5.87 -4.04 -11.85
CA ASN A 28 4.78 -4.99 -11.77
C ASN A 28 4.16 -5.23 -13.15
N ARG A 29 3.66 -6.43 -13.42
CA ARG A 29 2.99 -6.73 -14.68
C ARG A 29 1.62 -6.05 -14.77
N MET A 30 1.25 -5.67 -16.00
CA MET A 30 -0.05 -5.13 -16.37
C MET A 30 -0.48 -5.75 -17.70
N GLY A 31 -1.27 -6.81 -17.63
CA GLY A 31 -1.63 -7.59 -18.83
C GLY A 31 -0.45 -8.40 -19.39
N LEU A 32 -0.56 -8.78 -20.66
CA LEU A 32 0.35 -9.73 -21.30
C LEU A 32 1.73 -9.14 -21.63
N ASP A 33 1.79 -7.88 -22.08
CA ASP A 33 3.01 -7.26 -22.63
C ASP A 33 3.29 -5.87 -22.07
N GLN A 34 2.71 -5.54 -20.94
CA GLN A 34 2.92 -4.24 -20.30
C GLN A 34 3.28 -4.39 -18.83
N PHE A 35 3.86 -3.31 -18.32
CA PHE A 35 4.22 -3.17 -16.92
C PHE A 35 3.74 -1.83 -16.38
N TRP A 36 3.61 -1.77 -15.08
CA TRP A 36 3.55 -0.52 -14.34
C TRP A 36 4.67 -0.50 -13.31
N LEU A 37 5.17 0.69 -13.02
CA LEU A 37 6.25 0.93 -12.07
C LEU A 37 5.79 1.92 -11.03
N GLY A 38 5.83 1.50 -9.77
CA GLY A 38 5.63 2.39 -8.64
C GLY A 38 6.98 2.94 -8.16
N LEU A 39 7.10 4.25 -8.12
CA LEU A 39 8.29 4.95 -7.63
C LEU A 39 7.95 5.84 -6.46
N TYR A 40 8.82 5.82 -5.46
CA TYR A 40 8.81 6.69 -4.32
C TYR A 40 10.11 7.51 -4.28
N TRP A 41 9.99 8.80 -3.96
CA TRP A 41 11.15 9.64 -3.75
C TRP A 41 11.35 9.83 -2.25
N ARG A 42 12.47 9.34 -1.73
CA ARG A 42 12.70 9.19 -0.28
C ARG A 42 12.41 10.45 0.54
N ASN A 43 12.72 11.62 0.01
CA ASN A 43 12.52 12.89 0.71
C ASN A 43 11.19 13.57 0.36
N ASN A 44 10.24 12.88 -0.27
CA ASN A 44 8.98 13.43 -0.77
C ASN A 44 9.17 14.64 -1.72
N ARG A 45 10.36 14.81 -2.28
CA ARG A 45 10.71 15.90 -3.20
C ARG A 45 11.37 15.29 -4.43
N TYR A 46 10.80 15.52 -5.58
CA TYR A 46 11.36 15.06 -6.84
C TYR A 46 12.35 16.08 -7.38
N ASP A 47 13.44 15.58 -7.96
CA ASP A 47 14.34 16.40 -8.76
C ASP A 47 13.63 16.78 -10.06
N LEU A 48 13.55 18.10 -10.35
CA LEU A 48 12.87 18.60 -11.53
C LEU A 48 13.61 18.26 -12.83
N SER A 49 14.94 18.17 -12.77
CA SER A 49 15.74 17.76 -13.92
C SER A 49 15.46 16.32 -14.29
N PHE A 50 15.41 15.44 -13.28
CA PHE A 50 14.96 14.06 -13.46
C PHE A 50 13.58 13.98 -14.08
N LEU A 51 12.58 14.68 -13.52
CA LEU A 51 11.21 14.64 -14.02
C LEU A 51 11.12 15.10 -15.46
N LYS A 52 11.84 16.15 -15.84
CA LYS A 52 11.89 16.65 -17.21
C LYS A 52 12.44 15.62 -18.19
N GLU A 53 13.59 15.03 -17.88
CA GLU A 53 14.20 14.00 -18.73
C GLU A 53 13.38 12.73 -18.75
N PHE A 54 12.78 12.35 -17.60
CA PHE A 54 11.89 11.21 -17.51
C PHE A 54 10.63 11.36 -18.37
N CYS A 55 10.03 12.55 -18.39
CA CYS A 55 8.90 12.84 -19.28
C CYS A 55 9.31 12.74 -20.77
N GLY A 56 10.51 13.23 -21.12
CA GLY A 56 11.09 13.04 -22.46
C GLY A 56 11.22 11.55 -22.81
N PHE A 57 11.85 10.78 -21.94
CA PHE A 57 11.99 9.33 -22.10
C PHE A 57 10.62 8.65 -22.30
N CYS A 58 9.60 9.02 -21.51
CA CYS A 58 8.26 8.45 -21.63
C CYS A 58 7.62 8.75 -22.99
N LEU A 59 7.80 9.97 -23.51
CA LEU A 59 7.29 10.36 -24.82
C LEU A 59 7.98 9.59 -25.95
N ASP A 60 9.29 9.48 -25.89
CA ASP A 60 10.10 8.80 -26.91
C ASP A 60 9.82 7.29 -26.98
N ASN A 61 9.53 6.68 -25.84
CA ASN A 61 9.28 5.23 -25.72
C ASN A 61 7.78 4.88 -25.69
N GLY A 62 6.89 5.84 -25.86
CA GLY A 62 5.45 5.62 -25.85
C GLY A 62 4.93 5.08 -24.51
N VAL A 63 5.56 5.45 -23.39
CA VAL A 63 5.08 5.12 -22.05
C VAL A 63 3.83 5.93 -21.74
N GLY A 64 2.74 5.22 -21.39
CA GLY A 64 1.42 5.80 -21.53
C GLY A 64 0.98 6.82 -20.49
N LYS A 65 1.22 6.61 -19.19
CA LYS A 65 0.67 7.49 -18.12
C LYS A 65 1.56 7.54 -16.89
N ILE A 66 1.66 8.74 -16.31
CA ILE A 66 2.20 8.97 -14.97
C ILE A 66 1.02 9.36 -14.06
N CYS A 67 0.80 8.61 -12.99
CA CYS A 67 -0.25 8.83 -12.01
C CYS A 67 0.37 9.26 -10.69
N ILE A 68 0.00 10.42 -10.17
CA ILE A 68 0.43 10.92 -8.87
C ILE A 68 -0.42 10.25 -7.78
N THR A 69 0.20 9.86 -6.68
CA THR A 69 -0.48 9.22 -5.55
C THR A 69 -0.61 10.17 -4.35
N PRO A 70 -1.60 9.97 -3.47
CA PRO A 70 -1.73 10.74 -2.23
C PRO A 70 -0.51 10.66 -1.31
N TRP A 71 0.29 9.60 -1.44
CA TRP A 71 1.51 9.37 -0.64
C TRP A 71 2.76 10.01 -1.23
N LYS A 72 2.58 11.03 -2.09
CA LYS A 72 3.68 11.80 -2.71
C LYS A 72 4.67 10.92 -3.47
N SER A 73 4.15 9.92 -4.12
CA SER A 73 4.84 9.04 -5.05
C SER A 73 4.14 9.04 -6.39
N PHE A 74 4.61 8.30 -7.37
CA PHE A 74 3.90 8.17 -8.63
C PHE A 74 3.98 6.75 -9.20
N ILE A 75 2.98 6.42 -10.00
CA ILE A 75 2.89 5.16 -10.72
C ILE A 75 3.00 5.47 -12.21
N ILE A 76 3.89 4.78 -12.88
CA ILE A 76 4.08 4.86 -14.33
C ILE A 76 3.41 3.65 -14.94
N LYS A 77 2.48 3.87 -15.87
CA LYS A 77 1.70 2.80 -16.50
C LYS A 77 1.96 2.72 -17.99
N GLY A 78 1.79 1.51 -18.56
CA GLY A 78 1.92 1.28 -20.00
C GLY A 78 3.37 1.16 -20.46
N ILE A 79 4.24 0.63 -19.62
CA ILE A 79 5.63 0.31 -19.97
C ILE A 79 5.59 -1.00 -20.76
N LYS A 80 5.99 -0.94 -22.03
CA LYS A 80 6.05 -2.15 -22.87
C LYS A 80 7.26 -3.01 -22.48
N SER A 81 7.14 -4.32 -22.69
CA SER A 81 8.23 -5.28 -22.38
C SER A 81 9.54 -4.91 -23.06
N ASN A 82 9.49 -4.44 -24.30
CA ASN A 82 10.69 -4.03 -25.05
C ASN A 82 11.32 -2.73 -24.54
N SER A 83 10.55 -1.82 -23.95
CA SER A 83 11.04 -0.54 -23.40
C SER A 83 11.54 -0.68 -21.96
N ARG A 84 11.27 -1.80 -21.30
CA ARG A 84 11.64 -2.03 -19.91
C ARG A 84 13.16 -1.94 -19.65
N PRO A 85 14.04 -2.61 -20.45
CA PRO A 85 15.48 -2.53 -20.20
C PRO A 85 16.03 -1.10 -20.30
N ASP A 86 15.52 -0.32 -21.26
CA ASP A 86 15.95 1.07 -21.44
C ASP A 86 15.47 1.95 -20.28
N LEU A 87 14.26 1.71 -19.77
CA LEU A 87 13.76 2.38 -18.57
C LEU A 87 14.60 2.05 -17.34
N GLU A 88 14.92 0.78 -17.11
CA GLU A 88 15.76 0.37 -15.98
C GLU A 88 17.16 1.00 -16.07
N LYS A 89 17.74 1.07 -17.27
CA LYS A 89 19.02 1.74 -17.51
C LYS A 89 18.93 3.25 -17.25
N PHE A 90 17.87 3.90 -17.74
CA PHE A 90 17.62 5.32 -17.51
C PHE A 90 17.52 5.63 -16.00
N LEU A 91 16.70 4.86 -15.26
CA LEU A 91 16.57 5.02 -13.82
C LEU A 91 17.89 4.79 -13.07
N GLY A 92 18.65 3.79 -13.49
CA GLY A 92 19.99 3.51 -12.94
C GLY A 92 20.97 4.66 -13.14
N GLN A 93 20.94 5.35 -14.28
CA GLN A 93 21.77 6.55 -14.53
C GLN A 93 21.46 7.70 -13.55
N TRP A 94 20.21 7.80 -13.10
CA TRP A 94 19.77 8.74 -12.10
C TRP A 94 19.92 8.25 -10.66
N GLY A 95 20.51 7.08 -10.46
CA GLY A 95 20.70 6.48 -9.14
C GLY A 95 19.40 6.05 -8.46
N ILE A 96 18.33 5.85 -9.25
CA ILE A 96 17.02 5.46 -8.73
C ILE A 96 16.96 3.95 -8.62
N ASN A 97 16.69 3.48 -7.40
CA ASN A 97 16.40 2.08 -7.17
C ASN A 97 14.92 1.79 -7.45
N ILE A 98 14.66 0.78 -8.27
CA ILE A 98 13.29 0.34 -8.60
C ILE A 98 12.61 -0.33 -7.40
N ARG A 99 13.38 -0.86 -6.47
CA ARG A 99 12.91 -1.48 -5.25
C ARG A 99 13.18 -0.56 -4.07
N HIS A 100 12.14 0.11 -3.60
CA HIS A 100 12.21 0.90 -2.38
C HIS A 100 11.80 0.06 -1.17
N SER A 101 12.16 0.52 0.02
CA SER A 101 11.69 -0.09 1.24
C SER A 101 10.16 0.10 1.37
N GLN A 102 9.45 -0.99 1.62
CA GLN A 102 8.02 -0.95 1.92
C GLN A 102 7.68 -0.05 3.09
N LEU A 103 8.61 0.10 4.03
CA LEU A 103 8.48 0.98 5.21
C LEU A 103 8.44 2.47 4.84
N GLU A 104 8.86 2.83 3.64
CA GLU A 104 8.96 4.22 3.18
C GLU A 104 7.71 4.72 2.44
N MET A 105 6.91 3.83 1.87
CA MET A 105 5.91 4.19 0.87
C MET A 105 4.52 4.54 1.42
N ASN A 106 4.23 4.15 2.64
CA ASN A 106 2.90 4.21 3.23
C ASN A 106 2.72 5.37 4.23
N TRP A 107 3.48 6.45 4.05
CA TRP A 107 3.45 7.63 4.91
C TRP A 107 2.77 8.83 4.26
N HIS A 108 1.80 9.40 4.94
CA HIS A 108 1.21 10.68 4.61
C HIS A 108 1.77 11.77 5.53
N LEU A 109 2.48 12.74 4.95
CA LEU A 109 3.16 13.81 5.69
C LEU A 109 2.57 15.17 5.33
N PRO A 110 2.58 16.14 6.26
CA PRO A 110 2.32 17.53 5.93
C PRO A 110 3.26 18.03 4.82
N VAL A 111 2.78 19.00 4.05
CA VAL A 111 3.57 19.57 2.94
C VAL A 111 4.70 20.43 3.51
N ASP A 112 5.91 20.27 2.97
CA ASP A 112 7.10 21.06 3.32
C ASP A 112 7.47 21.07 4.81
N ASP A 113 7.09 20.04 5.56
CA ASP A 113 7.38 19.88 6.96
C ASP A 113 8.65 19.03 7.15
N LEU A 114 9.76 19.69 7.49
CA LEU A 114 11.03 19.03 7.71
C LEU A 114 11.04 18.21 9.01
N GLU A 115 10.33 18.65 10.05
CA GLU A 115 10.28 17.91 11.31
C GLU A 115 9.49 16.62 11.16
N ALA A 116 8.38 16.65 10.43
CA ALA A 116 7.61 15.45 10.08
C ALA A 116 8.47 14.47 9.26
N LEU A 117 9.26 14.98 8.32
CA LEU A 117 10.18 14.16 7.53
C LEU A 117 11.26 13.51 8.40
N GLU A 118 11.86 14.24 9.34
CA GLU A 118 12.85 13.71 10.28
C GLU A 118 12.23 12.70 11.25
N LEU A 119 10.99 12.92 11.69
CA LEU A 119 10.27 11.96 12.51
C LEU A 119 10.01 10.67 11.73
N LYS A 120 9.54 10.78 10.49
CA LYS A 120 9.37 9.61 9.60
C LYS A 120 10.67 8.83 9.46
N LYS A 121 11.78 9.49 9.14
CA LYS A 121 13.09 8.83 9.00
C LYS A 121 13.49 8.06 10.26
N PHE A 122 13.30 8.66 11.42
CA PHE A 122 13.55 8.02 12.70
C PHE A 122 12.70 6.75 12.90
N LEU A 123 11.40 6.83 12.61
CA LEU A 123 10.47 5.70 12.77
C LEU A 123 10.77 4.59 11.77
N VAL A 124 10.99 4.92 10.50
CA VAL A 124 11.34 3.95 9.45
C VAL A 124 12.63 3.19 9.80
N LEU A 125 13.67 3.92 10.26
CA LEU A 125 14.92 3.31 10.69
C LEU A 125 14.70 2.36 11.86
N SER A 126 13.86 2.73 12.82
CA SER A 126 13.55 1.89 13.98
C SER A 126 12.77 0.62 13.57
N PHE A 127 11.86 0.72 12.61
CA PHE A 127 11.14 -0.44 12.08
C PHE A 127 12.07 -1.39 11.32
N ASP A 128 12.96 -0.85 10.49
CA ASP A 128 13.94 -1.61 9.72
C ASP A 128 14.89 -2.38 10.65
N GLN A 129 15.42 -1.71 11.68
CA GLN A 129 16.30 -2.32 12.66
C GLN A 129 15.66 -3.45 13.49
N ASN A 130 14.35 -3.44 13.63
CA ASN A 130 13.59 -4.44 14.38
C ASN A 130 12.84 -5.43 13.50
N ASP A 131 13.07 -5.43 12.19
CA ASP A 131 12.44 -6.30 11.18
C ASP A 131 10.91 -6.30 11.30
N ILE A 132 10.32 -5.11 11.42
CA ILE A 132 8.88 -4.94 11.59
C ILE A 132 8.18 -4.78 10.24
N SER A 133 7.24 -5.67 9.96
CA SER A 133 6.36 -5.51 8.82
C SER A 133 5.27 -4.47 9.11
N THR A 134 5.07 -3.55 8.16
CA THR A 134 3.96 -2.59 8.17
C THR A 134 3.01 -2.83 6.99
N TYR A 135 3.06 -4.02 6.40
CA TYR A 135 2.22 -4.38 5.27
C TYR A 135 0.73 -4.19 5.59
N GLY A 136 0.03 -3.46 4.73
CA GLY A 136 -1.38 -3.18 4.90
C GLY A 136 -1.71 -1.98 5.79
N LEU A 137 -0.74 -1.44 6.54
CA LEU A 137 -0.90 -0.23 7.34
C LEU A 137 -0.43 1.01 6.57
N THR A 138 -1.08 2.12 6.84
CA THR A 138 -0.66 3.45 6.41
C THR A 138 -0.52 4.36 7.61
N PHE A 139 0.49 5.20 7.59
CA PHE A 139 0.80 6.13 8.68
C PHE A 139 0.61 7.58 8.24
N GLY A 140 0.07 8.40 9.10
CA GLY A 140 -0.04 9.84 8.90
C GLY A 140 0.62 10.60 10.03
N LEU A 141 1.33 11.67 9.70
CA LEU A 141 1.83 12.65 10.67
C LEU A 141 0.96 13.90 10.58
N SER A 142 0.58 14.46 11.71
CA SER A 142 -0.19 15.69 11.80
C SER A 142 0.39 16.62 12.84
N ASN A 143 0.52 17.91 12.50
CA ASN A 143 0.90 18.97 13.41
C ASN A 143 -0.30 19.71 13.99
N GLU A 144 -1.51 19.36 13.56
CA GLU A 144 -2.75 19.99 14.03
C GLU A 144 -3.62 18.92 14.70
N PRO A 145 -3.54 18.78 16.03
CA PRO A 145 -4.38 17.85 16.77
C PRO A 145 -5.86 18.12 16.52
N GLY A 146 -6.60 17.07 16.22
CA GLY A 146 -8.06 17.16 16.01
C GLY A 146 -8.51 17.57 14.61
N LYS A 147 -7.64 18.06 13.72
CA LYS A 147 -7.97 18.32 12.32
C LYS A 147 -7.79 17.05 11.50
N ARG A 148 -8.87 16.31 11.37
CA ARG A 148 -8.87 14.94 10.84
C ARG A 148 -9.38 14.90 9.41
N SER A 149 -8.50 15.04 8.43
CA SER A 149 -8.78 14.68 7.04
C SER A 149 -7.81 13.59 6.60
N HIS A 150 -7.89 12.43 7.25
CA HIS A 150 -6.82 11.46 7.11
C HIS A 150 -7.33 10.14 6.54
N PHE A 151 -6.58 9.62 5.58
CA PHE A 151 -6.78 8.30 4.98
C PHE A 151 -5.84 7.25 5.58
N SER A 152 -5.07 7.61 6.61
CA SER A 152 -4.07 6.74 7.20
C SER A 152 -4.66 5.88 8.29
N SER A 153 -4.29 4.60 8.31
CA SER A 153 -4.75 3.63 9.32
C SER A 153 -4.34 4.04 10.74
N VAL A 154 -3.15 4.63 10.86
CA VAL A 154 -2.57 5.12 12.09
C VAL A 154 -2.17 6.59 11.91
N ILE A 155 -2.52 7.43 12.87
CA ILE A 155 -2.16 8.85 12.91
C ILE A 155 -1.27 9.12 14.12
N ILE A 156 -0.22 9.88 13.89
CA ILE A 156 0.65 10.43 14.92
C ILE A 156 0.45 11.94 14.90
N GLU A 157 -0.19 12.45 15.92
CA GLU A 157 -0.44 13.89 16.11
C GLU A 157 0.64 14.48 17.00
N LYS A 158 1.31 15.53 16.54
CA LYS A 158 2.26 16.27 17.35
C LYS A 158 1.55 17.27 18.25
N ASN A 159 1.73 17.16 19.54
CA ASN A 159 1.32 18.18 20.51
C ASN A 159 2.45 19.20 20.65
N THR A 160 2.17 20.46 20.35
CA THR A 160 3.12 21.52 20.49
C THR A 160 2.75 22.34 21.74
N PRO A 161 3.35 22.05 22.91
CA PRO A 161 3.14 22.89 24.09
C PRO A 161 3.82 24.25 23.90
N PRO A 162 3.49 25.25 24.71
CA PRO A 162 4.22 26.51 24.68
C PRO A 162 5.70 26.26 24.86
N THR A 163 6.52 26.81 23.98
CA THR A 163 7.91 26.44 23.76
C THR A 163 8.82 26.68 24.96
N ILE A 164 8.46 27.63 25.84
CA ILE A 164 9.26 28.01 27.01
C ILE A 164 8.34 28.23 28.20
N VAL A 165 8.58 27.51 29.28
CA VAL A 165 7.94 27.75 30.59
C VAL A 165 9.05 27.89 31.62
N LYS A 166 9.20 29.07 32.23
CA LYS A 166 10.19 29.36 33.26
C LYS A 166 11.61 28.93 32.88
N ASP A 167 12.10 29.37 31.73
CA ASP A 167 13.44 29.07 31.19
C ASP A 167 13.67 27.59 30.78
N PHE A 168 12.67 26.72 30.83
CA PHE A 168 12.77 25.36 30.35
C PHE A 168 12.15 25.21 28.98
N THR A 169 12.90 24.61 28.06
CA THR A 169 12.37 24.20 26.74
C THR A 169 11.53 22.93 26.92
N ILE A 170 10.25 23.01 26.64
CA ILE A 170 9.37 21.85 26.68
C ILE A 170 9.49 21.12 25.34
N ARG A 171 9.76 19.82 25.38
CA ARG A 171 9.77 18.98 24.18
C ARG A 171 8.34 18.69 23.71
N PRO A 172 8.11 18.58 22.40
CA PRO A 172 6.83 18.16 21.89
C PRO A 172 6.54 16.72 22.30
N THR A 173 5.28 16.44 22.64
CA THR A 173 4.76 15.11 22.84
C THR A 173 3.90 14.69 21.63
N TYR A 174 3.50 13.44 21.60
CA TYR A 174 2.75 12.89 20.49
C TYR A 174 1.55 12.07 20.97
N ASN A 175 0.45 12.17 20.24
CA ASN A 175 -0.68 11.27 20.38
C ASN A 175 -0.68 10.26 19.26
N VAL A 176 -1.00 9.01 19.56
CA VAL A 176 -1.14 7.94 18.57
C VAL A 176 -2.60 7.50 18.50
N LEU A 177 -3.17 7.56 17.33
CA LEU A 177 -4.53 7.16 17.04
C LEU A 177 -4.56 6.12 15.93
N HIS A 178 -5.57 5.29 15.90
CA HIS A 178 -5.80 4.39 14.77
C HIS A 178 -7.30 4.31 14.46
N PHE A 179 -7.65 3.94 13.22
CA PHE A 179 -9.03 3.64 12.88
C PHE A 179 -9.58 2.51 13.76
N LYS A 180 -10.85 2.63 14.14
CA LYS A 180 -11.56 1.55 14.82
C LYS A 180 -11.45 0.27 13.98
N ASN A 181 -10.90 -0.77 14.58
CA ASN A 181 -10.58 -2.03 13.90
C ASN A 181 -9.67 -1.87 12.68
N PHE A 182 -8.88 -0.80 12.59
CA PHE A 182 -8.08 -0.42 11.43
C PHE A 182 -8.89 -0.27 10.12
N ASP A 183 -10.21 -0.16 10.22
CA ASP A 183 -11.11 -0.02 9.07
C ASP A 183 -11.33 1.47 8.74
N PRO A 184 -10.87 1.94 7.56
CA PRO A 184 -11.02 3.33 7.15
C PRO A 184 -12.48 3.75 6.95
N ASN A 185 -13.40 2.80 6.67
CA ASN A 185 -14.81 3.12 6.48
C ASN A 185 -15.55 3.50 7.76
N THR A 186 -14.98 3.22 8.93
CA THR A 186 -15.58 3.65 10.19
C THR A 186 -15.52 5.14 10.39
N HIS A 187 -14.60 5.84 9.72
CA HIS A 187 -14.28 7.27 9.92
C HIS A 187 -14.06 7.67 11.39
N ILE A 188 -13.84 6.69 12.26
CA ILE A 188 -13.68 6.87 13.72
C ILE A 188 -12.26 6.50 14.10
N TYR A 189 -11.52 7.49 14.60
CA TYR A 189 -10.25 7.25 15.25
C TYR A 189 -10.42 6.92 16.72
N GLN A 190 -9.76 5.87 17.16
CA GLN A 190 -9.60 5.51 18.56
C GLN A 190 -8.22 5.97 19.02
N SER A 191 -8.18 6.58 20.19
CA SER A 191 -6.91 6.91 20.82
C SER A 191 -6.23 5.64 21.33
N TYR A 192 -4.94 5.52 21.04
CA TYR A 192 -4.09 4.44 21.51
C TYR A 192 -3.12 4.88 22.59
N ALA A 193 -2.49 6.04 22.42
CA ALA A 193 -1.59 6.62 23.40
C ALA A 193 -1.67 8.15 23.34
N HIS A 194 -1.44 8.79 24.48
CA HIS A 194 -1.45 10.24 24.62
C HIS A 194 -0.16 10.73 25.25
N ASP A 195 0.26 11.92 24.83
CA ASP A 195 1.40 12.67 25.42
C ASP A 195 2.69 11.86 25.56
N VAL A 196 2.96 10.98 24.60
CA VAL A 196 4.14 10.13 24.59
C VAL A 196 5.37 10.86 24.06
N ASP A 197 6.55 10.49 24.54
CA ASP A 197 7.81 11.01 24.02
C ASP A 197 8.12 10.39 22.64
N LYS A 198 8.90 11.12 21.83
CA LYS A 198 9.38 10.65 20.53
C LYS A 198 10.04 9.26 20.59
N ILE A 199 10.77 8.98 21.66
CA ILE A 199 11.52 7.73 21.84
C ILE A 199 10.59 6.54 22.04
N GLU A 200 9.38 6.74 22.58
CA GLU A 200 8.39 5.68 22.83
C GLU A 200 7.62 5.31 21.57
N LEU A 201 7.53 6.23 20.60
CA LEU A 201 6.74 6.03 19.39
C LEU A 201 7.07 4.73 18.63
N PRO A 202 8.34 4.36 18.38
CA PRO A 202 8.64 3.11 17.67
C PRO A 202 8.03 1.89 18.35
N GLY A 203 8.18 1.76 19.67
CA GLY A 203 7.61 0.65 20.45
C GLY A 203 6.10 0.54 20.33
N LEU A 204 5.40 1.68 20.50
CA LEU A 204 3.95 1.75 20.40
C LEU A 204 3.44 1.39 18.99
N LEU A 205 4.11 1.87 17.95
CA LEU A 205 3.73 1.58 16.57
C LEU A 205 4.01 0.11 16.18
N MET A 206 5.07 -0.50 16.72
CA MET A 206 5.34 -1.92 16.57
C MET A 206 4.27 -2.77 17.24
N GLU A 207 3.80 -2.39 18.42
CA GLU A 207 2.68 -3.05 19.10
C GLU A 207 1.38 -2.92 18.31
N LEU A 208 1.10 -1.73 17.77
CA LEU A 208 -0.05 -1.53 16.88
C LEU A 208 0.03 -2.41 15.62
N SER A 209 1.19 -2.53 14.99
CA SER A 209 1.40 -3.45 13.87
C SER A 209 1.10 -4.89 14.27
N LYS A 210 1.62 -5.36 15.39
CA LYS A 210 1.32 -6.71 15.91
C LYS A 210 -0.17 -6.91 16.18
N LYS A 211 -0.84 -5.90 16.75
CA LYS A 211 -2.29 -5.92 17.00
C LYS A 211 -3.07 -6.02 15.69
N TYR A 212 -2.67 -5.27 14.67
CA TYR A 212 -3.27 -5.32 13.35
C TYR A 212 -3.15 -6.71 12.70
N PHE A 213 -1.96 -7.29 12.67
CA PHE A 213 -1.76 -8.63 12.10
C PHE A 213 -2.49 -9.73 12.88
N LYS A 214 -2.54 -9.61 14.22
CA LYS A 214 -3.34 -10.52 15.03
C LYS A 214 -4.83 -10.44 14.70
N GLN A 215 -5.34 -9.24 14.45
CA GLN A 215 -6.73 -9.03 14.05
C GLN A 215 -7.01 -9.63 12.66
N LEU A 216 -6.10 -9.46 11.69
CA LEU A 216 -6.23 -10.08 10.36
C LEU A 216 -6.30 -11.60 10.46
N GLY A 217 -5.41 -12.24 11.22
CA GLY A 217 -5.44 -13.69 11.43
C GLY A 217 -6.73 -14.20 12.06
N HIS A 218 -7.38 -13.39 12.91
CA HIS A 218 -8.70 -13.73 13.45
C HIS A 218 -9.85 -13.56 12.43
N ILE A 219 -9.74 -12.63 11.51
CA ILE A 219 -10.73 -12.44 10.44
C ILE A 219 -10.64 -13.62 9.46
N GLU A 220 -9.45 -14.01 9.09
CA GLU A 220 -9.21 -15.19 8.25
C GLU A 220 -9.68 -16.48 8.94
N GLY A 221 -9.45 -16.62 10.26
CA GLY A 221 -9.91 -17.76 11.04
C GLY A 221 -11.43 -17.84 11.26
N LYS A 222 -12.18 -16.75 11.15
CA LYS A 222 -13.66 -16.76 11.22
C LYS A 222 -14.33 -17.16 9.90
N ALA A 223 -13.62 -17.08 8.79
CA ALA A 223 -14.11 -17.55 7.49
C ALA A 223 -13.99 -19.07 7.35
N ILE A 224 -13.33 -19.74 8.29
CA ILE A 224 -13.13 -21.18 8.27
C ILE A 224 -13.67 -21.77 9.59
N GLU A 225 -14.99 -21.97 9.71
CA GLU A 225 -15.47 -23.10 10.48
C GLU A 225 -15.12 -24.37 9.69
N THR A 226 -13.86 -24.75 9.77
CA THR A 226 -13.43 -26.06 9.32
C THR A 226 -14.01 -27.09 10.26
N THR A 227 -14.94 -27.89 9.78
CA THR A 227 -15.21 -29.23 10.30
C THR A 227 -13.88 -29.88 10.64
N LYS A 228 -13.70 -30.21 11.91
CA LYS A 228 -12.58 -30.99 12.42
C LYS A 228 -12.51 -32.31 11.63
N GLY A 229 -11.40 -32.51 10.94
CA GLY A 229 -11.09 -33.77 10.28
C GLY A 229 -10.67 -33.65 8.83
N ALA A 230 -9.64 -32.87 8.52
CA ALA A 230 -8.95 -33.00 7.24
C ALA A 230 -7.45 -33.20 7.51
N GLU A 231 -7.04 -34.44 7.23
CA GLU A 231 -5.65 -34.82 7.05
C GLU A 231 -4.96 -33.83 6.10
N GLN A 232 -3.67 -33.59 6.34
CA GLN A 232 -2.79 -32.81 5.46
C GLN A 232 -2.72 -33.49 4.09
N LEU A 233 -3.68 -33.20 3.23
CA LEU A 233 -3.69 -33.67 1.85
C LEU A 233 -3.08 -32.57 0.98
N ALA A 234 -2.05 -32.93 0.22
CA ALA A 234 -1.57 -32.17 -0.90
C ALA A 234 -2.75 -31.71 -1.75
N ARG A 235 -2.85 -30.40 -2.03
CA ARG A 235 -4.00 -29.80 -2.67
C ARG A 235 -3.63 -29.25 -4.04
N ASN A 236 -4.41 -29.60 -5.04
CA ASN A 236 -4.27 -29.05 -6.38
C ASN A 236 -4.86 -27.64 -6.45
N VAL A 237 -4.11 -26.71 -7.00
CA VAL A 237 -4.52 -25.34 -7.28
C VAL A 237 -4.10 -24.96 -8.70
N TYR A 238 -4.66 -23.86 -9.20
CA TYR A 238 -4.31 -23.36 -10.54
C TYR A 238 -3.43 -22.12 -10.43
N GLN A 239 -2.25 -22.18 -11.05
CA GLN A 239 -1.28 -21.09 -11.01
C GLN A 239 -1.15 -20.41 -12.37
N CYS A 240 -1.27 -19.08 -12.37
CA CYS A 240 -1.01 -18.27 -13.55
C CYS A 240 0.46 -18.33 -13.93
N THR A 241 0.79 -18.78 -15.13
CA THR A 241 2.18 -18.88 -15.62
C THR A 241 2.83 -17.52 -15.84
N SER A 242 2.02 -16.46 -15.97
CA SER A 242 2.52 -15.12 -16.24
C SER A 242 2.94 -14.36 -14.98
N CYS A 243 2.23 -14.51 -13.84
CA CYS A 243 2.50 -13.75 -12.60
C CYS A 243 2.54 -14.62 -11.35
N LEU A 244 2.39 -15.93 -11.49
CA LEU A 244 2.40 -16.93 -10.42
C LEU A 244 1.25 -16.78 -9.40
N THR A 245 0.24 -15.97 -9.69
CA THR A 245 -0.98 -15.88 -8.87
C THR A 245 -1.69 -17.22 -8.85
N ILE A 246 -2.15 -17.61 -7.67
CA ILE A 246 -2.85 -18.87 -7.46
C ILE A 246 -4.36 -18.62 -7.46
N TYR A 247 -5.10 -19.40 -8.22
CA TYR A 247 -6.53 -19.61 -8.07
C TYR A 247 -6.77 -20.90 -7.30
N ASP A 248 -7.47 -20.79 -6.20
CA ASP A 248 -7.80 -21.89 -5.33
C ASP A 248 -9.34 -22.06 -5.31
N GLU A 249 -9.80 -23.20 -5.76
CA GLU A 249 -11.22 -23.51 -5.86
C GLU A 249 -11.96 -23.40 -4.51
N VAL A 250 -11.28 -23.65 -3.42
CA VAL A 250 -11.87 -23.55 -2.08
C VAL A 250 -12.19 -22.10 -1.71
N TYR A 251 -11.34 -21.15 -2.12
CA TYR A 251 -11.49 -19.73 -1.77
C TYR A 251 -12.22 -18.92 -2.85
N GLY A 252 -12.18 -19.36 -4.11
CA GLY A 252 -12.69 -18.59 -5.22
C GLY A 252 -11.85 -17.32 -5.50
N GLU A 253 -12.46 -16.33 -6.15
CA GLU A 253 -11.82 -15.04 -6.42
C GLU A 253 -12.84 -13.89 -6.28
N ILE A 254 -12.86 -13.30 -5.12
CA ILE A 254 -13.88 -12.29 -4.75
C ILE A 254 -13.80 -11.05 -5.64
N LYS A 255 -12.60 -10.63 -6.05
CA LYS A 255 -12.40 -9.44 -6.90
C LYS A 255 -13.00 -9.60 -8.29
N SER A 256 -12.97 -10.83 -8.81
CA SER A 256 -13.57 -11.19 -10.09
C SER A 256 -15.02 -11.68 -9.95
N GLY A 257 -15.60 -11.58 -8.75
CA GLY A 257 -16.98 -12.02 -8.49
C GLY A 257 -17.16 -13.54 -8.44
N VAL A 258 -16.07 -14.29 -8.34
CA VAL A 258 -16.10 -15.76 -8.29
C VAL A 258 -16.28 -16.23 -6.86
N LYS A 259 -17.35 -16.98 -6.60
CA LYS A 259 -17.69 -17.48 -5.28
C LYS A 259 -16.73 -18.56 -4.81
N THR A 260 -16.62 -18.73 -3.49
CA THR A 260 -15.93 -19.86 -2.85
C THR A 260 -16.52 -21.18 -3.32
N GLY A 261 -15.68 -22.18 -3.55
CA GLY A 261 -16.09 -23.50 -4.05
C GLY A 261 -16.34 -23.57 -5.56
N THR A 262 -16.08 -22.50 -6.33
CA THR A 262 -16.18 -22.55 -7.79
C THR A 262 -15.00 -23.32 -8.36
N LEU A 263 -15.28 -24.39 -9.12
CA LEU A 263 -14.21 -25.16 -9.76
C LEU A 263 -13.60 -24.36 -10.91
N PHE A 264 -12.31 -24.49 -11.14
CA PHE A 264 -11.60 -23.77 -12.20
C PHE A 264 -12.18 -24.03 -13.59
N LYS A 265 -12.62 -25.26 -13.84
CA LYS A 265 -13.29 -25.65 -15.10
C LYS A 265 -14.59 -24.89 -15.33
N ASP A 266 -15.31 -24.52 -14.24
CA ASP A 266 -16.62 -23.86 -14.28
C ASP A 266 -16.48 -22.32 -14.35
N LEU A 267 -15.25 -21.78 -14.31
CA LEU A 267 -15.01 -20.37 -14.60
C LEU A 267 -15.35 -20.05 -16.04
N SER A 268 -15.89 -18.84 -16.27
CA SER A 268 -16.11 -18.33 -17.62
C SER A 268 -14.85 -18.42 -18.47
N ASP A 269 -15.00 -18.65 -19.77
CA ASP A 269 -13.88 -18.65 -20.71
C ASP A 269 -13.23 -17.24 -20.81
N ASP A 270 -13.99 -16.20 -20.48
CA ASP A 270 -13.50 -14.82 -20.40
C ASP A 270 -12.80 -14.50 -19.06
N PHE A 271 -12.62 -15.48 -18.16
CA PHE A 271 -11.92 -15.27 -16.90
C PHE A 271 -10.49 -14.83 -17.14
N LEU A 272 -10.13 -13.71 -16.53
CA LEU A 272 -8.79 -13.13 -16.55
C LEU A 272 -8.15 -13.25 -15.18
N CYS A 273 -6.83 -13.41 -15.17
CA CYS A 273 -6.08 -13.38 -13.93
C CYS A 273 -6.30 -12.04 -13.21
N PRO A 274 -6.71 -12.03 -11.93
CA PRO A 274 -7.03 -10.81 -11.19
C PRO A 274 -5.85 -9.89 -10.95
N VAL A 275 -4.62 -10.36 -11.21
CA VAL A 275 -3.38 -9.61 -11.00
C VAL A 275 -2.78 -9.11 -12.31
N CYS A 276 -2.70 -9.96 -13.35
CA CYS A 276 -2.01 -9.62 -14.59
C CYS A 276 -2.89 -9.66 -15.84
N GLU A 277 -4.19 -9.91 -15.68
CA GLU A 277 -5.18 -9.96 -16.76
C GLU A 277 -4.88 -10.99 -17.86
N SER A 278 -4.00 -11.96 -17.58
CA SER A 278 -3.74 -13.07 -18.49
C SER A 278 -4.99 -13.97 -18.60
N PRO A 279 -5.25 -14.54 -19.78
CA PRO A 279 -6.43 -15.37 -19.99
C PRO A 279 -6.38 -16.67 -19.16
N LYS A 280 -7.55 -17.26 -18.93
CA LYS A 280 -7.73 -18.54 -18.22
C LYS A 280 -6.78 -19.64 -18.72
N THR A 281 -6.48 -19.66 -20.01
CA THR A 281 -5.58 -20.63 -20.64
C THR A 281 -4.13 -20.56 -20.13
N ASN A 282 -3.74 -19.48 -19.47
CA ASN A 282 -2.41 -19.32 -18.89
C ASN A 282 -2.28 -19.89 -17.48
N PHE A 283 -3.30 -20.56 -16.98
CA PHE A 283 -3.23 -21.24 -15.69
C PHE A 283 -2.87 -22.72 -15.88
N ILE A 284 -1.97 -23.19 -15.04
CA ILE A 284 -1.56 -24.59 -14.95
C ILE A 284 -1.96 -25.16 -13.60
N ASN A 285 -2.30 -26.43 -13.56
CA ASN A 285 -2.56 -27.14 -12.31
C ASN A 285 -1.23 -27.38 -11.61
N VAL A 286 -1.11 -27.02 -10.33
CA VAL A 286 0.06 -27.24 -9.49
C VAL A 286 -0.34 -27.82 -8.14
N GLU A 287 0.48 -28.69 -7.59
CA GLU A 287 0.29 -29.27 -6.27
C GLU A 287 0.91 -28.35 -5.22
N LEU A 288 0.10 -27.84 -4.29
CA LEU A 288 0.57 -27.10 -3.13
C LEU A 288 1.02 -28.08 -2.05
N GLN A 289 2.33 -28.14 -1.83
CA GLN A 289 2.88 -28.80 -0.63
C GLN A 289 2.79 -27.79 0.53
N LEU A 290 1.88 -28.05 1.44
CA LEU A 290 1.80 -27.28 2.69
C LEU A 290 2.92 -27.77 3.61
N SER A 291 3.96 -26.95 3.73
CA SER A 291 5.07 -27.17 4.69
C SER A 291 4.71 -26.67 6.09
#